data_90e069c00398f6ac18fed8d6d467dafc
#
_entry.id   90e069c00398f6ac18fed8d6d467dafc
#
_cell.length_a   1.000
_cell.length_b   1.000
_cell.length_c   1.000
_cell.angle_alpha   90.00
_cell.angle_beta   90.00
_cell.angle_gamma   90.00
#
_symmetry.space_group_name_H-M   'P 1'
#
loop_
_entity.id
_entity.type
_entity.pdbx_description
1 polymer ?
#
loop_
_entity_poly.entity_id
_entity_poly.type
_entity_poly.pdbx_seq_one_letter_code
_entity_poly.pdbx_strand_id
1 'polypeptide(L)'
;MRKQILALTALVALGANAQEYNKWLIDVNGGVNKPTVGFTSGYATKTPNLWTLNGGVRYMFNNKFGLRLAGGYDKIEEGKNSPKFNSNIWNVNLQAVANVGRVLSFEDWTRDLGLLLHSGVGVGQLKGDNFSKADNLGFFTFGLTPQIRLSNRVSLLLDGSVYLYARQNRTFDGNAVTTKRGFQGTNFTGTIGLQVALGRNLVHADWYSQAASDSQLAERVAKAENTVAELAKRLENKEDKMVDTNSNRVPDEVENYINEKYGSLASNQAAPAPAAPATNYSGQSARELIEKGYINVYFDLGSATPQVSSLWAVDFVANYLKQNSGASLNVAGYADQEGSVKFNQKLSARRAEAIKKLLTNRGVSASQLSTEGKGVDKTSNVKSANVRQLARRVTFEVK
;
A
#
# COMPACT_ATOMS: atom_id res chain seq x y z
N MET A 1 -23.78 1.63 -24.38
CA MET A 1 -22.39 1.16 -24.15
C MET A 1 -21.47 2.25 -23.59
N ARG A 2 -21.36 3.49 -24.09
CA ARG A 2 -20.49 4.57 -23.52
C ARG A 2 -20.82 4.96 -22.08
N LYS A 3 -22.10 4.95 -21.65
CA LYS A 3 -22.51 5.32 -20.30
C LYS A 3 -22.22 4.24 -19.24
N GLN A 4 -22.12 2.97 -19.65
CA GLN A 4 -21.80 1.85 -18.78
C GLN A 4 -20.28 1.72 -18.52
N ILE A 5 -19.47 2.12 -19.51
CA ILE A 5 -17.99 2.21 -19.35
C ILE A 5 -17.61 3.37 -18.41
N LEU A 6 -18.35 4.49 -18.47
CA LEU A 6 -18.14 5.62 -17.54
C LEU A 6 -18.49 5.29 -16.09
N ALA A 7 -19.49 4.43 -15.85
CA ALA A 7 -19.83 3.95 -14.51
C ALA A 7 -18.75 3.02 -13.92
N LEU A 8 -18.14 2.18 -14.78
CA LEU A 8 -17.04 1.29 -14.37
C LEU A 8 -15.74 2.07 -14.07
N THR A 9 -15.46 3.13 -14.84
CA THR A 9 -14.30 4.00 -14.60
C THR A 9 -14.48 4.91 -13.39
N ALA A 10 -15.70 5.34 -13.07
CA ALA A 10 -16.00 6.10 -11.85
C ALA A 10 -15.82 5.25 -10.57
N LEU A 11 -16.11 3.95 -10.61
CA LEU A 11 -15.88 3.04 -9.48
C LEU A 11 -14.37 2.82 -9.19
N VAL A 12 -13.52 2.93 -10.20
CA VAL A 12 -12.05 2.80 -10.05
C VAL A 12 -11.42 4.09 -9.51
N ALA A 13 -12.03 5.25 -9.73
CA ALA A 13 -11.50 6.55 -9.31
C ALA A 13 -11.73 6.89 -7.83
N LEU A 14 -12.61 6.17 -7.12
CA LEU A 14 -12.90 6.40 -5.69
C LEU A 14 -11.87 5.78 -4.73
N GLY A 15 -10.78 5.22 -5.22
CA GLY A 15 -9.77 4.48 -4.44
C GLY A 15 -8.43 5.19 -4.20
N ALA A 16 -8.30 6.48 -4.42
CA ALA A 16 -7.04 7.22 -4.25
C ALA A 16 -6.85 7.83 -2.85
N ASN A 17 -7.31 7.12 -1.80
CA ASN A 17 -6.82 7.36 -0.45
C ASN A 17 -5.56 6.53 -0.23
N ALA A 18 -4.64 6.99 0.61
CA ALA A 18 -3.43 6.26 0.97
C ALA A 18 -3.79 4.81 1.29
N GLN A 19 -3.39 3.89 0.40
CA GLN A 19 -3.85 2.51 0.45
C GLN A 19 -3.08 1.80 1.57
N GLU A 20 -3.72 1.61 2.72
CA GLU A 20 -3.11 1.00 3.92
C GLU A 20 -2.94 -0.51 3.79
N TYR A 21 -3.63 -1.15 2.83
CA TYR A 21 -3.63 -2.60 2.59
C TYR A 21 -3.71 -2.96 1.10
N ASN A 22 -3.30 -4.17 0.76
CA ASN A 22 -3.45 -4.70 -0.60
C ASN A 22 -4.91 -5.05 -0.88
N LYS A 23 -5.41 -4.69 -2.07
CA LYS A 23 -6.81 -4.92 -2.49
C LYS A 23 -6.97 -6.07 -3.46
N TRP A 24 -5.90 -6.46 -4.14
CA TRP A 24 -5.91 -7.52 -5.14
C TRP A 24 -5.35 -8.81 -4.59
N LEU A 25 -5.98 -9.92 -4.93
CA LEU A 25 -5.44 -11.25 -4.74
C LEU A 25 -5.81 -12.19 -5.88
N ILE A 26 -5.05 -13.26 -5.97
CA ILE A 26 -5.32 -14.41 -6.83
C ILE A 26 -5.48 -15.65 -5.94
N ASP A 27 -6.36 -16.56 -6.37
CA ASP A 27 -6.57 -17.83 -5.69
C ASP A 27 -6.60 -19.00 -6.68
N VAL A 28 -6.18 -20.17 -6.22
CA VAL A 28 -6.29 -21.46 -6.94
C VAL A 28 -6.71 -22.53 -5.94
N ASN A 29 -7.75 -23.27 -6.32
CA ASN A 29 -8.38 -24.26 -5.45
C ASN A 29 -8.62 -25.57 -6.23
N GLY A 30 -8.48 -26.70 -5.57
CA GLY A 30 -8.80 -28.01 -6.11
C GLY A 30 -9.60 -28.83 -5.09
N GLY A 31 -10.40 -29.77 -5.57
CA GLY A 31 -11.21 -30.57 -4.67
C GLY A 31 -12.19 -31.50 -5.38
N VAL A 32 -13.37 -31.58 -4.82
CA VAL A 32 -14.40 -32.54 -5.18
C VAL A 32 -15.72 -31.85 -5.52
N ASN A 33 -16.54 -32.54 -6.33
CA ASN A 33 -17.90 -32.12 -6.62
C ASN A 33 -18.91 -33.22 -6.45
N LYS A 34 -20.16 -32.83 -6.27
CA LYS A 34 -21.32 -33.73 -6.14
C LYS A 34 -22.54 -33.07 -6.78
N PRO A 35 -22.79 -33.34 -8.08
CA PRO A 35 -24.09 -33.05 -8.67
C PRO A 35 -25.18 -33.93 -8.01
N THR A 36 -26.31 -33.32 -7.65
CA THR A 36 -27.39 -34.01 -6.92
C THR A 36 -28.70 -34.05 -7.71
N VAL A 37 -28.92 -33.09 -8.57
CA VAL A 37 -30.12 -32.99 -9.41
C VAL A 37 -29.70 -32.77 -10.88
N GLY A 38 -30.50 -33.26 -11.83
CA GLY A 38 -30.21 -33.07 -13.26
C GLY A 38 -29.61 -34.31 -13.94
N PHE A 39 -29.96 -35.51 -13.45
CA PHE A 39 -29.62 -36.78 -14.11
C PHE A 39 -30.86 -37.43 -14.76
N THR A 40 -30.62 -38.22 -15.79
CA THR A 40 -31.62 -39.12 -16.40
C THR A 40 -31.95 -40.25 -15.39
N SER A 41 -33.18 -40.75 -15.41
CA SER A 41 -33.58 -41.88 -14.56
C SER A 41 -32.65 -43.07 -14.75
N GLY A 42 -32.15 -43.64 -13.66
CA GLY A 42 -31.20 -44.74 -13.65
C GLY A 42 -29.72 -44.32 -13.77
N TYR A 43 -29.44 -43.04 -14.01
CA TYR A 43 -28.06 -42.51 -13.99
C TYR A 43 -27.74 -41.90 -12.60
N ALA A 44 -26.54 -42.20 -12.14
CA ALA A 44 -26.00 -41.67 -10.91
C ALA A 44 -24.51 -41.33 -11.04
N THR A 45 -24.05 -40.34 -10.32
CA THR A 45 -22.64 -39.93 -10.32
C THR A 45 -21.88 -40.48 -9.12
N LYS A 46 -20.56 -40.56 -9.22
CA LYS A 46 -19.68 -40.82 -8.07
C LYS A 46 -19.96 -39.87 -6.89
N THR A 47 -19.68 -40.34 -5.69
CA THR A 47 -19.86 -39.58 -4.46
C THR A 47 -18.60 -39.67 -3.61
N PRO A 48 -17.75 -38.64 -3.57
CA PRO A 48 -17.73 -37.49 -4.49
C PRO A 48 -17.04 -37.79 -5.82
N ASN A 49 -17.24 -36.93 -6.84
CA ASN A 49 -16.32 -36.86 -8.00
C ASN A 49 -15.05 -36.16 -7.58
N LEU A 50 -13.91 -36.65 -8.03
CA LEU A 50 -12.63 -35.97 -7.97
C LEU A 50 -12.52 -34.98 -9.16
N TRP A 51 -11.56 -34.04 -9.07
CA TRP A 51 -11.25 -33.07 -10.12
C TRP A 51 -12.28 -31.95 -10.29
N THR A 52 -12.47 -31.20 -9.22
CA THR A 52 -12.92 -29.83 -9.27
C THR A 52 -11.69 -28.93 -9.16
N LEU A 53 -11.52 -28.05 -10.13
CA LEU A 53 -10.46 -27.03 -10.12
C LEU A 53 -11.11 -25.67 -10.34
N ASN A 54 -10.75 -24.69 -9.54
CA ASN A 54 -11.16 -23.32 -9.77
C ASN A 54 -10.05 -22.34 -9.37
N GLY A 55 -10.09 -21.17 -9.97
CA GLY A 55 -9.17 -20.10 -9.66
C GLY A 55 -9.76 -18.75 -10.02
N GLY A 56 -9.31 -17.71 -9.38
CA GLY A 56 -9.88 -16.40 -9.59
C GLY A 56 -8.98 -15.24 -9.21
N VAL A 57 -9.46 -14.07 -9.60
CA VAL A 57 -8.90 -12.79 -9.18
C VAL A 57 -9.97 -12.07 -8.37
N ARG A 58 -9.61 -11.61 -7.19
CA ARG A 58 -10.51 -10.87 -6.29
C ARG A 58 -9.97 -9.46 -6.05
N TYR A 59 -10.88 -8.50 -6.08
CA TYR A 59 -10.63 -7.11 -5.71
C TYR A 59 -11.52 -6.72 -4.53
N MET A 60 -10.91 -6.23 -3.45
CA MET A 60 -11.61 -5.74 -2.28
C MET A 60 -11.79 -4.21 -2.37
N PHE A 61 -13.03 -3.73 -2.29
CA PHE A 61 -13.32 -2.30 -2.21
C PHE A 61 -12.85 -1.72 -0.87
N ASN A 62 -13.09 -2.47 0.19
CA ASN A 62 -12.67 -2.23 1.57
C ASN A 62 -12.34 -3.57 2.24
N ASN A 63 -12.11 -3.59 3.56
CA ASN A 63 -11.81 -4.83 4.30
C ASN A 63 -13.03 -5.77 4.48
N LYS A 64 -14.24 -5.34 4.11
CA LYS A 64 -15.48 -6.08 4.30
C LYS A 64 -16.08 -6.63 3.00
N PHE A 65 -15.95 -5.89 1.87
CA PHE A 65 -16.64 -6.22 0.63
C PHE A 65 -15.72 -6.16 -0.59
N GLY A 66 -15.97 -7.05 -1.55
CA GLY A 66 -15.22 -7.13 -2.80
C GLY A 66 -15.98 -7.84 -3.91
N LEU A 67 -15.30 -7.99 -5.05
CA LEU A 67 -15.73 -8.76 -6.21
C LEU A 67 -14.66 -9.79 -6.58
N ARG A 68 -15.09 -10.97 -7.01
CA ARG A 68 -14.24 -12.05 -7.52
C ARG A 68 -14.68 -12.48 -8.89
N LEU A 69 -13.79 -12.46 -9.86
CA LEU A 69 -13.96 -13.10 -11.16
C LEU A 69 -13.23 -14.44 -11.08
N ALA A 70 -13.96 -15.53 -11.36
CA ALA A 70 -13.43 -16.88 -11.26
C ALA A 70 -13.74 -17.72 -12.49
N GLY A 71 -12.85 -18.67 -12.78
CA GLY A 71 -13.05 -19.74 -13.74
C GLY A 71 -12.96 -21.10 -13.06
N GLY A 72 -13.71 -22.07 -13.53
CA GLY A 72 -13.77 -23.41 -12.96
C GLY A 72 -13.87 -24.51 -13.97
N TYR A 73 -13.43 -25.70 -13.54
CA TYR A 73 -13.56 -26.96 -14.25
C TYR A 73 -14.03 -28.05 -13.29
N ASP A 74 -15.10 -28.74 -13.63
CA ASP A 74 -15.64 -29.87 -12.89
C ASP A 74 -15.70 -31.10 -13.79
N LYS A 75 -15.20 -32.25 -13.33
CA LYS A 75 -15.37 -33.55 -13.97
C LYS A 75 -16.47 -34.33 -13.26
N ILE A 76 -17.37 -34.91 -13.99
CA ILE A 76 -18.51 -35.72 -13.51
C ILE A 76 -18.46 -37.07 -14.16
N GLU A 77 -18.34 -38.11 -13.38
CA GLU A 77 -18.23 -39.50 -13.84
C GLU A 77 -19.36 -40.36 -13.29
N GLU A 78 -19.64 -41.48 -13.97
CA GLU A 78 -20.62 -42.46 -13.53
C GLU A 78 -20.34 -43.01 -12.14
N GLY A 79 -21.34 -43.16 -11.34
CA GLY A 79 -21.31 -43.82 -10.05
C GLY A 79 -21.39 -45.35 -10.14
N LYS A 80 -21.22 -46.01 -9.02
CA LYS A 80 -21.39 -47.43 -8.89
C LYS A 80 -22.83 -47.83 -9.30
N ASN A 81 -22.99 -48.83 -10.16
CA ASN A 81 -24.28 -49.28 -10.71
C ASN A 81 -25.02 -48.28 -11.63
N SER A 82 -24.33 -47.31 -12.17
CA SER A 82 -24.84 -46.41 -13.20
C SER A 82 -24.36 -46.81 -14.62
N PRO A 83 -25.14 -46.61 -15.66
CA PRO A 83 -24.60 -46.67 -17.02
C PRO A 83 -23.42 -45.69 -17.16
N LYS A 84 -22.50 -46.04 -18.08
CA LYS A 84 -21.29 -45.26 -18.31
C LYS A 84 -21.61 -43.87 -18.89
N PHE A 85 -20.99 -42.85 -18.34
CA PHE A 85 -20.92 -41.49 -18.88
C PHE A 85 -19.72 -40.77 -18.25
N ASN A 86 -19.22 -39.80 -18.98
CA ASN A 86 -18.19 -38.88 -18.50
C ASN A 86 -18.55 -37.51 -19.05
N SER A 87 -18.69 -36.55 -18.16
CA SER A 87 -19.05 -35.17 -18.50
C SER A 87 -18.13 -34.19 -17.77
N ASN A 88 -17.96 -33.03 -18.36
CA ASN A 88 -17.21 -31.97 -17.77
C ASN A 88 -17.87 -30.61 -17.97
N ILE A 89 -17.67 -29.74 -17.01
CA ILE A 89 -18.19 -28.39 -17.00
C ILE A 89 -17.01 -27.41 -16.95
N TRP A 90 -16.97 -26.51 -17.92
CA TRP A 90 -16.15 -25.30 -17.84
C TRP A 90 -17.06 -24.13 -17.53
N ASN A 91 -16.62 -23.27 -16.62
CA ASN A 91 -17.42 -22.13 -16.21
C ASN A 91 -16.58 -20.88 -15.94
N VAL A 92 -17.24 -19.72 -16.08
CA VAL A 92 -16.75 -18.40 -15.65
C VAL A 92 -17.87 -17.74 -14.87
N ASN A 93 -17.55 -17.13 -13.76
CA ASN A 93 -18.51 -16.51 -12.87
C ASN A 93 -17.98 -15.23 -12.22
N LEU A 94 -18.89 -14.32 -11.91
CA LEU A 94 -18.64 -13.10 -11.16
C LEU A 94 -19.36 -13.18 -9.81
N GLN A 95 -18.63 -13.03 -8.75
CA GLN A 95 -19.13 -13.17 -7.37
C GLN A 95 -18.96 -11.88 -6.59
N ALA A 96 -19.97 -11.47 -5.85
CA ALA A 96 -19.83 -10.58 -4.72
C ALA A 96 -19.25 -11.36 -3.53
N VAL A 97 -18.32 -10.76 -2.83
CA VAL A 97 -17.65 -11.36 -1.66
C VAL A 97 -17.84 -10.45 -0.46
N ALA A 98 -18.28 -11.03 0.65
CA ALA A 98 -18.36 -10.38 1.95
C ALA A 98 -17.40 -11.07 2.92
N ASN A 99 -16.50 -10.31 3.54
CA ASN A 99 -15.64 -10.81 4.61
C ASN A 99 -16.42 -10.78 5.93
N VAL A 100 -17.11 -11.87 6.20
CA VAL A 100 -17.94 -12.04 7.41
C VAL A 100 -17.08 -11.96 8.67
N GLY A 101 -15.84 -12.44 8.61
CA GLY A 101 -14.88 -12.32 9.70
C GLY A 101 -14.64 -10.86 10.10
N ARG A 102 -14.59 -9.92 9.14
CA ARG A 102 -14.45 -8.49 9.42
C ARG A 102 -15.77 -7.79 9.75
N VAL A 103 -16.89 -8.30 9.23
CA VAL A 103 -18.22 -7.81 9.60
C VAL A 103 -18.54 -8.13 11.06
N LEU A 104 -18.13 -9.30 11.54
CA LEU A 104 -18.38 -9.82 12.89
C LEU A 104 -17.19 -9.60 13.86
N SER A 105 -16.18 -8.81 13.45
CA SER A 105 -15.00 -8.48 14.28
C SER A 105 -14.28 -9.71 14.85
N PHE A 106 -13.97 -10.70 13.96
CA PHE A 106 -13.20 -11.89 14.36
C PHE A 106 -11.81 -11.53 14.86
N GLU A 107 -11.27 -10.35 14.49
CA GLU A 107 -10.01 -9.82 14.99
C GLU A 107 -9.94 -9.67 16.51
N ASP A 108 -11.07 -9.58 17.19
CA ASP A 108 -11.13 -9.44 18.64
C ASP A 108 -10.76 -10.74 19.36
N TRP A 109 -10.91 -11.90 18.69
CA TRP A 109 -10.63 -13.20 19.27
C TRP A 109 -9.64 -14.07 18.47
N THR A 110 -9.43 -13.79 17.17
CA THR A 110 -8.45 -14.50 16.35
C THR A 110 -7.84 -13.60 15.27
N ARG A 111 -6.52 -13.75 15.06
CA ARG A 111 -5.78 -13.02 14.03
C ARG A 111 -5.61 -13.82 12.74
N ASP A 112 -5.75 -15.14 12.81
CA ASP A 112 -5.35 -16.06 11.76
C ASP A 112 -6.52 -16.80 11.10
N LEU A 113 -7.73 -16.65 11.64
CA LEU A 113 -8.95 -17.23 11.07
C LEU A 113 -9.84 -16.15 10.47
N GLY A 114 -10.38 -16.43 9.29
CA GLY A 114 -11.32 -15.58 8.58
C GLY A 114 -12.45 -16.38 7.97
N LEU A 115 -13.52 -15.70 7.59
CA LEU A 115 -14.67 -16.32 6.94
C LEU A 115 -15.17 -15.39 5.84
N LEU A 116 -15.25 -15.90 4.63
CA LEU A 116 -15.86 -15.20 3.50
C LEU A 116 -17.20 -15.86 3.16
N LEU A 117 -18.17 -15.03 2.85
CA LEU A 117 -19.41 -15.40 2.16
C LEU A 117 -19.29 -14.89 0.73
N HIS A 118 -19.65 -15.71 -0.24
CA HIS A 118 -19.70 -15.27 -1.62
C HIS A 118 -20.98 -15.75 -2.32
N SER A 119 -21.42 -14.94 -3.26
CA SER A 119 -22.57 -15.23 -4.10
C SER A 119 -22.38 -14.58 -5.47
N GLY A 120 -22.84 -15.25 -6.52
CA GLY A 120 -22.62 -14.75 -7.86
C GLY A 120 -23.46 -15.41 -8.93
N VAL A 121 -23.17 -14.98 -10.15
CA VAL A 121 -23.77 -15.49 -11.37
C VAL A 121 -22.67 -15.92 -12.34
N GLY A 122 -22.97 -16.92 -13.16
CA GLY A 122 -22.00 -17.40 -14.12
C GLY A 122 -22.62 -18.06 -15.33
N VAL A 123 -21.73 -18.30 -16.27
CA VAL A 123 -22.02 -19.05 -17.51
C VAL A 123 -21.02 -20.17 -17.67
N GLY A 124 -21.41 -21.21 -18.35
CA GLY A 124 -20.54 -22.35 -18.58
C GLY A 124 -20.94 -23.21 -19.76
N GLN A 125 -20.18 -24.26 -19.97
CA GLN A 125 -20.45 -25.28 -20.96
C GLN A 125 -20.33 -26.65 -20.34
N LEU A 126 -21.37 -27.46 -20.54
CA LEU A 126 -21.41 -28.89 -20.21
C LEU A 126 -21.15 -29.71 -21.49
N LYS A 127 -20.17 -30.57 -21.43
CA LYS A 127 -19.77 -31.49 -22.53
C LYS A 127 -19.52 -32.88 -21.96
N GLY A 128 -19.60 -33.87 -22.78
CA GLY A 128 -19.28 -35.26 -22.39
C GLY A 128 -19.56 -36.23 -23.53
N ASP A 129 -19.41 -37.53 -23.23
CA ASP A 129 -19.46 -38.61 -24.22
C ASP A 129 -20.84 -38.71 -24.87
N ASN A 130 -21.92 -38.43 -24.16
CA ASN A 130 -23.30 -38.52 -24.64
C ASN A 130 -23.85 -37.21 -25.20
N PHE A 131 -22.99 -36.22 -25.45
CA PHE A 131 -23.38 -34.89 -25.93
C PHE A 131 -23.05 -34.75 -27.43
N SER A 132 -24.04 -34.59 -28.28
CA SER A 132 -23.83 -34.23 -29.69
C SER A 132 -23.27 -32.81 -29.86
N LYS A 133 -23.63 -31.89 -28.97
CA LYS A 133 -23.16 -30.51 -28.89
C LYS A 133 -23.07 -30.09 -27.41
N ALA A 134 -22.14 -29.17 -27.12
CA ALA A 134 -22.04 -28.60 -25.80
C ALA A 134 -23.34 -27.92 -25.38
N ASP A 135 -23.76 -28.11 -24.15
CA ASP A 135 -24.89 -27.41 -23.54
C ASP A 135 -24.39 -26.16 -22.83
N ASN A 136 -25.01 -25.02 -23.12
CA ASN A 136 -24.63 -23.74 -22.49
C ASN A 136 -25.40 -23.58 -21.17
N LEU A 137 -24.64 -23.40 -20.10
CA LEU A 137 -25.15 -23.27 -18.76
C LEU A 137 -25.26 -21.81 -18.37
N GLY A 138 -26.28 -21.50 -17.55
CA GLY A 138 -26.39 -20.28 -16.78
C GLY A 138 -26.72 -20.64 -15.34
N PHE A 139 -26.01 -20.09 -14.35
CA PHE A 139 -26.15 -20.51 -12.96
C PHE A 139 -25.98 -19.36 -11.95
N PHE A 140 -26.51 -19.61 -10.77
CA PHE A 140 -26.17 -18.88 -9.57
C PHE A 140 -25.22 -19.72 -8.71
N THR A 141 -24.32 -19.06 -7.98
CA THR A 141 -23.44 -19.72 -7.02
C THR A 141 -23.51 -19.03 -5.67
N PHE A 142 -23.42 -19.83 -4.61
CA PHE A 142 -23.34 -19.39 -3.21
C PHE A 142 -22.33 -20.24 -2.49
N GLY A 143 -21.57 -19.66 -1.60
CA GLY A 143 -20.58 -20.43 -0.84
C GLY A 143 -20.04 -19.71 0.38
N LEU A 144 -19.38 -20.51 1.20
CA LEU A 144 -18.64 -20.09 2.39
C LEU A 144 -17.19 -20.53 2.24
N THR A 145 -16.27 -19.63 2.54
CA THR A 145 -14.84 -19.89 2.48
C THR A 145 -14.20 -19.54 3.82
N PRO A 146 -14.13 -20.47 4.79
CA PRO A 146 -13.17 -20.39 5.87
C PRO A 146 -11.76 -20.19 5.32
N GLN A 147 -10.99 -19.31 5.96
CA GLN A 147 -9.62 -19.03 5.56
C GLN A 147 -8.69 -19.01 6.77
N ILE A 148 -7.47 -19.54 6.58
CA ILE A 148 -6.43 -19.57 7.58
C ILE A 148 -5.25 -18.75 7.05
N ARG A 149 -4.83 -17.76 7.81
CA ARG A 149 -3.69 -16.91 7.47
C ARG A 149 -2.39 -17.70 7.71
N LEU A 150 -1.63 -17.93 6.65
CA LEU A 150 -0.30 -18.56 6.72
C LEU A 150 0.81 -17.52 6.81
N SER A 151 0.60 -16.38 6.19
CA SER A 151 1.51 -15.23 6.22
C SER A 151 0.76 -13.93 5.94
N ASN A 152 1.47 -12.80 5.90
CA ASN A 152 0.89 -11.52 5.54
C ASN A 152 0.31 -11.49 4.11
N ARG A 153 0.72 -12.40 3.24
CA ARG A 153 0.32 -12.42 1.83
C ARG A 153 -0.33 -13.73 1.40
N VAL A 154 -0.16 -14.80 2.15
CA VAL A 154 -0.63 -16.14 1.76
C VAL A 154 -1.64 -16.64 2.78
N SER A 155 -2.76 -17.17 2.31
CA SER A 155 -3.76 -17.84 3.14
C SER A 155 -4.19 -19.15 2.50
N LEU A 156 -4.50 -20.12 3.37
CA LEU A 156 -5.17 -21.36 3.01
C LEU A 156 -6.68 -21.12 2.96
N LEU A 157 -7.33 -21.64 1.95
CA LEU A 157 -8.78 -21.58 1.75
C LEU A 157 -9.38 -22.97 1.87
N LEU A 158 -10.51 -23.06 2.55
CA LEU A 158 -11.43 -24.18 2.51
C LEU A 158 -12.75 -23.62 1.95
N ASP A 159 -13.19 -24.07 0.78
CA ASP A 159 -14.39 -23.53 0.13
C ASP A 159 -15.47 -24.59 0.00
N GLY A 160 -16.67 -24.25 0.44
CA GLY A 160 -17.88 -25.01 0.21
C GLY A 160 -18.86 -24.19 -0.60
N SER A 161 -19.17 -24.63 -1.84
CA SER A 161 -20.04 -23.89 -2.74
C SER A 161 -21.15 -24.75 -3.32
N VAL A 162 -22.27 -24.12 -3.65
CA VAL A 162 -23.39 -24.69 -4.39
C VAL A 162 -23.60 -23.91 -5.69
N TYR A 163 -23.75 -24.64 -6.78
CA TYR A 163 -24.11 -24.10 -8.10
C TYR A 163 -25.52 -24.54 -8.45
N LEU A 164 -26.39 -23.56 -8.69
CA LEU A 164 -27.80 -23.77 -9.07
C LEU A 164 -27.96 -23.38 -10.53
N TYR A 165 -28.11 -24.37 -11.41
CA TYR A 165 -28.23 -24.16 -12.85
C TYR A 165 -29.64 -23.72 -13.22
N ALA A 166 -29.81 -22.45 -13.54
CA ALA A 166 -31.06 -21.87 -13.99
C ALA A 166 -31.29 -22.10 -15.50
N ARG A 167 -30.19 -22.30 -16.27
CA ARG A 167 -30.20 -22.70 -17.67
C ARG A 167 -29.31 -23.92 -17.83
N GLN A 168 -29.92 -25.05 -18.13
CA GLN A 168 -29.29 -26.32 -18.47
C GLN A 168 -30.30 -27.10 -19.28
N ASN A 169 -30.04 -27.31 -20.57
CA ASN A 169 -31.02 -27.97 -21.47
C ASN A 169 -30.89 -29.49 -21.46
N ARG A 170 -29.75 -30.03 -21.03
CA ARG A 170 -29.51 -31.47 -20.92
C ARG A 170 -29.13 -31.88 -19.53
N THR A 171 -29.44 -33.10 -19.15
CA THR A 171 -28.98 -33.71 -17.92
C THR A 171 -27.45 -33.81 -17.89
N PHE A 172 -26.86 -33.93 -16.70
CA PHE A 172 -25.40 -34.05 -16.56
C PHE A 172 -24.79 -35.24 -17.27
N ASP A 173 -25.56 -36.33 -17.45
CA ASP A 173 -25.19 -37.51 -18.23
C ASP A 173 -25.39 -37.35 -19.73
N GLY A 174 -26.04 -36.27 -20.20
CA GLY A 174 -26.27 -35.93 -21.60
C GLY A 174 -27.41 -36.68 -22.28
N ASN A 175 -28.08 -37.64 -21.64
CA ASN A 175 -29.02 -38.55 -22.27
C ASN A 175 -30.46 -38.01 -22.35
N ALA A 176 -30.84 -37.06 -21.54
CA ALA A 176 -32.18 -36.49 -21.56
C ALA A 176 -32.15 -34.96 -21.68
N VAL A 177 -33.25 -34.40 -22.21
CA VAL A 177 -33.53 -32.97 -22.19
C VAL A 177 -34.19 -32.63 -20.86
N THR A 178 -33.75 -31.56 -20.22
CA THR A 178 -34.39 -31.08 -18.97
C THR A 178 -35.73 -30.44 -19.33
N THR A 179 -36.78 -30.91 -18.72
CA THR A 179 -38.17 -30.41 -18.95
C THR A 179 -38.68 -29.56 -17.79
N LYS A 180 -37.92 -29.43 -16.70
CA LYS A 180 -38.34 -28.70 -15.50
C LYS A 180 -38.20 -27.19 -15.69
N ARG A 181 -39.19 -26.44 -15.24
CA ARG A 181 -39.07 -24.98 -15.06
C ARG A 181 -38.38 -24.71 -13.75
N GLY A 182 -37.46 -23.74 -13.71
CA GLY A 182 -36.68 -23.38 -12.52
C GLY A 182 -35.24 -23.93 -12.55
N PHE A 183 -34.70 -24.28 -11.41
CA PHE A 183 -33.33 -24.84 -11.33
C PHE A 183 -33.31 -26.27 -11.81
N GLN A 184 -32.54 -26.50 -12.87
CA GLN A 184 -32.53 -27.76 -13.64
C GLN A 184 -31.44 -28.72 -13.15
N GLY A 185 -30.39 -28.17 -12.52
CA GLY A 185 -29.31 -28.93 -11.94
C GLY A 185 -28.75 -28.27 -10.69
N THR A 186 -28.17 -29.06 -9.83
CA THR A 186 -27.48 -28.59 -8.61
C THR A 186 -26.17 -29.32 -8.49
N ASN A 187 -25.09 -28.59 -8.27
CA ASN A 187 -23.78 -29.17 -8.01
C ASN A 187 -23.19 -28.56 -6.73
N PHE A 188 -22.81 -29.40 -5.79
CA PHE A 188 -22.07 -29.03 -4.59
C PHE A 188 -20.57 -29.24 -4.83
N THR A 189 -19.75 -28.28 -4.42
CA THR A 189 -18.30 -28.40 -4.48
C THR A 189 -17.68 -28.17 -3.10
N GLY A 190 -16.65 -28.94 -2.83
CA GLY A 190 -15.78 -28.75 -1.66
C GLY A 190 -14.33 -28.67 -2.13
N THR A 191 -13.67 -27.56 -1.92
CA THR A 191 -12.30 -27.35 -2.39
C THR A 191 -11.37 -26.83 -1.31
N ILE A 192 -10.08 -27.12 -1.47
CA ILE A 192 -8.99 -26.57 -0.68
C ILE A 192 -8.02 -25.86 -1.61
N GLY A 193 -7.46 -24.75 -1.20
CA GLY A 193 -6.58 -23.97 -2.05
C GLY A 193 -5.78 -22.91 -1.34
N LEU A 194 -5.04 -22.18 -2.11
CA LEU A 194 -4.22 -21.08 -1.65
C LEU A 194 -4.63 -19.78 -2.33
N GLN A 195 -4.57 -18.70 -1.57
CA GLN A 195 -4.66 -17.35 -2.11
C GLN A 195 -3.38 -16.58 -1.83
N VAL A 196 -3.02 -15.70 -2.76
CA VAL A 196 -1.84 -14.81 -2.66
C VAL A 196 -2.27 -13.37 -2.90
N ALA A 197 -1.96 -12.50 -1.94
CA ALA A 197 -2.22 -11.08 -2.03
C ALA A 197 -1.18 -10.36 -2.90
N LEU A 198 -1.65 -9.52 -3.82
CA LEU A 198 -0.83 -8.74 -4.74
C LEU A 198 -0.78 -7.28 -4.29
N GLY A 199 0.41 -6.68 -4.28
CA GLY A 199 0.61 -5.27 -3.94
C GLY A 199 1.84 -5.03 -3.08
N ARG A 200 2.07 -3.76 -2.70
CA ARG A 200 3.27 -3.33 -1.97
C ARG A 200 3.07 -3.27 -0.45
N ASN A 201 1.83 -3.24 0.01
CA ASN A 201 1.52 -3.16 1.43
C ASN A 201 1.80 -4.49 2.15
N LEU A 202 2.04 -4.41 3.45
CA LEU A 202 2.36 -5.58 4.26
C LEU A 202 1.18 -6.55 4.41
N VAL A 203 -0.06 -6.03 4.47
CA VAL A 203 -1.26 -6.79 4.79
C VAL A 203 -2.29 -6.66 3.67
N HIS A 204 -3.10 -7.68 3.43
CA HIS A 204 -4.26 -7.65 2.55
C HIS A 204 -5.52 -7.17 3.30
N ALA A 205 -6.49 -6.64 2.56
CA ALA A 205 -7.79 -6.19 3.08
C ALA A 205 -8.49 -7.20 3.99
N ASP A 206 -8.40 -8.50 3.69
CA ASP A 206 -9.02 -9.57 4.50
C ASP A 206 -8.51 -9.60 5.93
N TRP A 207 -7.26 -9.19 6.15
CA TRP A 207 -6.56 -9.25 7.43
C TRP A 207 -6.31 -7.87 8.06
N TYR A 208 -6.74 -6.80 7.38
CA TYR A 208 -6.60 -5.44 7.89
C TYR A 208 -7.65 -5.16 8.97
N SER A 209 -7.18 -4.69 10.12
CA SER A 209 -8.01 -4.17 11.22
C SER A 209 -7.48 -2.80 11.64
N GLN A 210 -8.37 -1.81 11.72
CA GLN A 210 -8.02 -0.46 12.15
C GLN A 210 -7.47 -0.49 13.59
N ALA A 211 -8.15 -1.16 14.50
CA ALA A 211 -7.74 -1.27 15.90
C ALA A 211 -6.36 -1.92 16.06
N ALA A 212 -6.06 -2.98 15.28
CA ALA A 212 -4.75 -3.62 15.28
C ALA A 212 -3.66 -2.72 14.68
N SER A 213 -3.99 -1.93 13.66
CA SER A 213 -3.08 -0.93 13.09
C SER A 213 -2.76 0.17 14.08
N ASP A 214 -3.77 0.71 14.75
CA ASP A 214 -3.63 1.77 15.74
C ASP A 214 -2.84 1.29 16.98
N SER A 215 -3.06 0.05 17.44
CA SER A 215 -2.29 -0.54 18.55
C SER A 215 -0.83 -0.77 18.20
N GLN A 216 -0.54 -1.24 16.97
CA GLN A 216 0.85 -1.39 16.50
C GLN A 216 1.56 -0.03 16.35
N LEU A 217 0.82 0.99 15.90
CA LEU A 217 1.36 2.35 15.80
C LEU A 217 1.67 2.90 17.21
N ALA A 218 0.77 2.74 18.17
CA ALA A 218 0.97 3.14 19.55
C ALA A 218 2.18 2.45 20.19
N GLU A 219 2.35 1.13 19.96
CA GLU A 219 3.51 0.38 20.44
C GLU A 219 4.83 0.89 19.82
N ARG A 220 4.82 1.16 18.50
CA ARG A 220 5.99 1.72 17.81
C ARG A 220 6.34 3.12 18.29
N VAL A 221 5.33 3.95 18.55
CA VAL A 221 5.52 5.30 19.13
C VAL A 221 6.12 5.19 20.51
N ALA A 222 5.55 4.38 21.40
CA ALA A 222 6.09 4.17 22.76
C ALA A 222 7.53 3.62 22.74
N LYS A 223 7.85 2.71 21.81
CA LYS A 223 9.21 2.21 21.64
C LYS A 223 10.18 3.29 21.15
N ALA A 224 9.74 4.14 20.23
CA ALA A 224 10.53 5.27 19.73
C ALA A 224 10.76 6.30 20.83
N GLU A 225 9.74 6.65 21.63
CA GLU A 225 9.84 7.54 22.78
C GLU A 225 10.83 7.02 23.83
N ASN A 226 10.76 5.71 24.15
CA ASN A 226 11.72 5.09 25.08
C ASN A 226 13.15 5.12 24.52
N THR A 227 13.34 4.91 23.22
CA THR A 227 14.66 4.99 22.58
C THR A 227 15.21 6.42 22.63
N VAL A 228 14.35 7.43 22.37
CA VAL A 228 14.72 8.84 22.46
C VAL A 228 15.10 9.21 23.89
N ALA A 229 14.33 8.76 24.89
CA ALA A 229 14.63 9.00 26.30
C ALA A 229 15.96 8.34 26.73
N GLU A 230 16.24 7.12 26.26
CA GLU A 230 17.52 6.45 26.51
C GLU A 230 18.70 7.17 25.83
N LEU A 231 18.53 7.64 24.60
CA LEU A 231 19.55 8.41 23.90
C LEU A 231 19.80 9.77 24.57
N ALA A 232 18.74 10.45 25.01
CA ALA A 232 18.85 11.70 25.77
C ALA A 232 19.65 11.49 27.06
N LYS A 233 19.35 10.41 27.81
CA LYS A 233 20.09 10.05 29.03
C LYS A 233 21.54 9.65 28.75
N ARG A 234 21.82 9.03 27.61
CA ARG A 234 23.21 8.74 27.19
C ARG A 234 23.97 9.99 26.77
N LEU A 235 23.30 10.98 26.18
CA LEU A 235 23.88 12.27 25.84
C LEU A 235 24.19 13.08 27.13
N GLU A 236 23.24 13.15 28.04
CA GLU A 236 23.42 13.81 29.36
C GLU A 236 24.59 13.19 30.15
N ASN A 237 24.67 11.86 30.20
CA ASN A 237 25.79 11.14 30.81
C ASN A 237 27.14 11.30 30.06
N LYS A 238 27.12 11.66 28.77
CA LYS A 238 28.34 11.96 28.00
C LYS A 238 28.79 13.41 28.24
N GLU A 239 27.86 14.34 28.30
CA GLU A 239 28.20 15.75 28.65
C GLU A 239 28.80 15.86 30.04
N ASP A 240 28.27 15.12 31.03
CA ASP A 240 28.84 15.05 32.39
C ASP A 240 30.20 14.34 32.47
N LYS A 241 30.58 13.55 31.46
CA LYS A 241 31.86 12.84 31.39
C LYS A 241 32.90 13.46 30.45
N MET A 242 32.50 14.45 29.69
CA MET A 242 33.42 15.19 28.84
C MET A 242 34.23 16.16 29.69
N VAL A 243 35.34 15.65 30.25
CA VAL A 243 36.30 16.48 31.01
C VAL A 243 36.99 17.40 29.99
N ASP A 244 36.88 18.69 30.21
CA ASP A 244 37.59 19.76 29.52
C ASP A 244 38.49 20.46 30.55
N THR A 245 39.67 19.91 30.75
CA THR A 245 40.62 20.35 31.81
C THR A 245 41.18 21.75 31.55
N ASN A 246 41.24 22.16 30.28
CA ASN A 246 41.79 23.45 29.88
C ASN A 246 40.72 24.52 29.59
N SER A 247 39.43 24.19 29.75
CA SER A 247 38.27 25.07 29.55
C SER A 247 38.22 25.75 28.19
N ASN A 248 38.71 25.08 27.14
CA ASN A 248 38.68 25.59 25.78
C ASN A 248 37.43 25.17 25.00
N ARG A 249 36.48 24.47 25.66
CA ARG A 249 35.24 23.90 25.12
C ARG A 249 35.41 22.74 24.17
N VAL A 250 36.61 22.15 24.15
CA VAL A 250 36.87 20.88 23.44
C VAL A 250 37.15 19.82 24.50
N PRO A 251 36.36 18.74 24.57
CA PRO A 251 36.63 17.69 25.56
C PRO A 251 38.05 17.09 25.38
N ASP A 252 38.73 16.80 26.46
CA ASP A 252 40.07 16.23 26.48
C ASP A 252 40.19 14.96 25.64
N GLU A 253 39.12 14.14 25.55
CA GLU A 253 39.07 12.94 24.75
C GLU A 253 39.17 13.24 23.23
N VAL A 254 38.53 14.33 22.79
CA VAL A 254 38.60 14.81 21.40
C VAL A 254 39.97 15.42 21.11
N GLU A 255 40.56 16.16 22.05
CA GLU A 255 41.91 16.69 21.93
C GLU A 255 42.94 15.56 21.82
N ASN A 256 42.83 14.56 22.71
CA ASN A 256 43.71 13.40 22.71
C ASN A 256 43.62 12.61 21.36
N TYR A 257 42.39 12.41 20.87
CA TYR A 257 42.18 11.76 19.53
C TYR A 257 42.82 12.57 18.39
N ILE A 258 42.68 13.89 18.40
CA ILE A 258 43.28 14.78 17.41
C ILE A 258 44.80 14.75 17.53
N ASN A 259 45.35 14.80 18.74
CA ASN A 259 46.77 14.74 18.98
C ASN A 259 47.37 13.39 18.63
N GLU A 260 46.70 12.28 18.90
CA GLU A 260 47.13 10.94 18.54
C GLU A 260 47.16 10.75 17.02
N LYS A 261 46.12 11.22 16.32
CA LYS A 261 45.95 10.99 14.90
C LYS A 261 46.67 12.01 14.01
N TYR A 262 46.89 13.19 14.49
CA TYR A 262 47.47 14.33 13.74
C TYR A 262 48.65 15.01 14.44
N GLY A 263 49.00 14.64 15.67
CA GLY A 263 50.06 15.27 16.48
C GLY A 263 51.45 15.13 15.94
N SER A 264 51.70 14.21 15.02
CA SER A 264 53.01 14.09 14.32
C SER A 264 53.22 15.15 13.25
N LEU A 265 52.21 15.93 12.88
CA LEU A 265 52.34 17.05 11.93
C LEU A 265 52.69 18.40 12.60
N ALA A 266 52.61 18.49 13.91
CA ALA A 266 52.79 19.74 14.67
C ALA A 266 54.22 19.99 15.16
N SER A 267 55.21 19.11 14.93
CA SER A 267 56.59 19.23 15.46
C SER A 267 57.58 19.99 14.57
N ASN A 268 57.16 20.62 13.50
CA ASN A 268 58.04 21.51 12.73
C ASN A 268 57.37 22.85 12.43
N GLN A 269 57.89 23.86 13.10
CA GLN A 269 57.73 25.31 12.92
C GLN A 269 56.51 25.96 13.55
N ALA A 270 56.82 26.75 14.60
CA ALA A 270 55.96 27.77 15.15
C ALA A 270 55.68 28.86 14.10
N ALA A 271 54.58 28.73 13.42
CA ALA A 271 53.85 29.85 12.85
C ALA A 271 52.63 30.09 13.75
N PRO A 272 52.17 31.34 13.94
CA PRO A 272 51.04 31.60 14.83
C PRO A 272 49.88 30.75 14.38
N ALA A 273 49.30 29.96 15.31
CA ALA A 273 48.21 29.05 15.08
C ALA A 273 47.08 29.78 14.31
N PRO A 274 46.64 29.29 13.14
CA PRO A 274 45.35 29.71 12.64
C PRO A 274 44.36 29.20 13.67
N ALA A 275 43.54 30.12 14.15
CA ALA A 275 42.39 29.80 15.02
C ALA A 275 41.70 28.57 14.46
N ALA A 276 41.45 27.58 15.33
CA ALA A 276 40.72 26.35 14.97
C ALA A 276 39.51 26.75 14.11
N PRO A 277 39.24 26.04 13.02
CA PRO A 277 38.01 26.28 12.35
C PRO A 277 36.92 25.86 13.32
N ALA A 278 36.36 26.86 14.03
CA ALA A 278 34.96 26.76 14.35
C ALA A 278 34.32 26.24 13.05
N THR A 279 33.45 25.28 13.13
CA THR A 279 32.53 24.92 12.06
C THR A 279 31.57 26.09 11.82
N ASN A 280 32.12 27.26 11.70
CA ASN A 280 31.61 28.36 10.97
C ASN A 280 31.90 28.00 9.52
N TYR A 281 30.94 27.38 8.83
CA TYR A 281 30.84 27.70 7.44
C TYR A 281 31.02 29.22 7.39
N SER A 282 32.12 29.72 6.83
CA SER A 282 32.31 31.16 6.74
C SER A 282 31.00 31.68 6.14
N GLY A 283 30.49 32.81 6.64
CA GLY A 283 29.17 33.31 6.17
C GLY A 283 29.08 33.35 4.65
N GLN A 284 30.22 33.39 3.95
CA GLN A 284 30.36 33.25 2.50
C GLN A 284 30.04 31.83 2.00
N SER A 285 30.50 30.77 2.65
CA SER A 285 30.20 29.39 2.20
C SER A 285 28.75 29.00 2.46
N ALA A 286 28.13 29.43 3.56
CA ALA A 286 26.72 29.18 3.84
C ALA A 286 25.82 29.95 2.86
N ARG A 287 26.16 31.19 2.57
CA ARG A 287 25.50 32.02 1.57
C ARG A 287 25.53 31.38 0.19
N GLU A 288 26.73 30.93 -0.23
CA GLU A 288 26.92 30.28 -1.53
C GLU A 288 26.11 28.99 -1.68
N LEU A 289 26.01 28.15 -0.65
CA LEU A 289 25.17 26.94 -0.65
C LEU A 289 23.68 27.28 -0.80
N ILE A 290 23.23 28.35 -0.19
CA ILE A 290 21.83 28.82 -0.30
C ILE A 290 21.59 29.35 -1.71
N GLU A 291 22.44 30.25 -2.21
CA GLU A 291 22.33 30.90 -3.52
C GLU A 291 22.43 29.92 -4.70
N LYS A 292 23.27 28.91 -4.59
CA LYS A 292 23.39 27.83 -5.59
C LYS A 292 22.23 26.83 -5.54
N GLY A 293 21.25 26.99 -4.62
CA GLY A 293 20.07 26.14 -4.53
C GLY A 293 20.33 24.73 -4.02
N TYR A 294 21.43 24.51 -3.26
CA TYR A 294 21.69 23.21 -2.62
C TYR A 294 20.84 23.00 -1.35
N ILE A 295 20.33 24.06 -0.77
CA ILE A 295 19.50 24.03 0.45
C ILE A 295 18.03 24.15 0.05
N ASN A 296 17.28 23.07 0.17
CA ASN A 296 15.88 22.98 -0.25
C ASN A 296 15.02 22.27 0.80
N VAL A 297 13.75 22.64 0.90
CA VAL A 297 12.73 21.95 1.70
C VAL A 297 11.72 21.31 0.77
N TYR A 298 11.50 20.00 0.92
CA TYR A 298 10.62 19.20 0.04
C TYR A 298 9.25 18.95 0.67
N PHE A 299 8.27 18.69 -0.21
CA PHE A 299 6.86 18.48 0.16
C PHE A 299 6.25 17.29 -0.57
N ASP A 300 5.25 16.68 0.05
CA ASP A 300 4.45 15.66 -0.61
C ASP A 300 3.46 16.25 -1.61
N LEU A 301 2.89 15.37 -2.46
CA LEU A 301 1.92 15.77 -3.47
C LEU A 301 0.70 16.46 -2.82
N GLY A 302 0.36 17.64 -3.32
CA GLY A 302 -0.77 18.43 -2.83
C GLY A 302 -0.60 19.03 -1.41
N SER A 303 0.50 18.72 -0.71
CA SER A 303 0.77 19.16 0.67
C SER A 303 1.54 20.48 0.73
N ALA A 304 1.26 21.29 1.74
CA ALA A 304 2.07 22.40 2.20
C ALA A 304 2.76 22.12 3.55
N THR A 305 2.69 20.89 4.05
CA THR A 305 3.46 20.41 5.21
C THR A 305 4.80 19.91 4.71
N PRO A 306 5.94 20.44 5.20
CA PRO A 306 7.27 20.02 4.76
C PRO A 306 7.57 18.59 5.20
N GLN A 307 8.35 17.87 4.40
CA GLN A 307 8.87 16.56 4.77
C GLN A 307 9.85 16.68 5.93
N VAL A 308 9.73 15.80 6.92
CA VAL A 308 10.59 15.78 8.11
C VAL A 308 12.07 15.65 7.73
N SER A 309 12.38 14.84 6.71
CA SER A 309 13.73 14.63 6.19
C SER A 309 14.41 15.90 5.65
N SER A 310 13.66 16.96 5.35
CA SER A 310 14.19 18.22 4.81
C SER A 310 14.15 19.38 5.82
N LEU A 311 13.70 19.15 7.06
CA LEU A 311 13.60 20.22 8.07
C LEU A 311 14.98 20.75 8.52
N TRP A 312 16.06 19.96 8.39
CA TRP A 312 17.42 20.43 8.63
C TRP A 312 17.78 21.67 7.78
N ALA A 313 17.20 21.79 6.57
CA ALA A 313 17.41 22.95 5.70
C ALA A 313 16.83 24.24 6.32
N VAL A 314 15.72 24.13 7.06
CA VAL A 314 15.12 25.26 7.80
C VAL A 314 16.04 25.67 8.95
N ASP A 315 16.64 24.72 9.68
CA ASP A 315 17.57 24.97 10.76
C ASP A 315 18.87 25.62 10.24
N PHE A 316 19.38 25.12 9.12
CA PHE A 316 20.55 25.69 8.45
C PHE A 316 20.34 27.17 8.08
N VAL A 317 19.22 27.46 7.39
CA VAL A 317 18.86 28.82 6.97
C VAL A 317 18.60 29.74 8.18
N ALA A 318 17.93 29.23 9.21
CA ALA A 318 17.68 29.98 10.44
C ALA A 318 19.00 30.38 11.14
N ASN A 319 19.96 29.47 11.23
CA ASN A 319 21.28 29.75 11.81
C ASN A 319 22.06 30.77 11.00
N TYR A 320 22.02 30.65 9.65
CA TYR A 320 22.64 31.62 8.76
C TYR A 320 22.09 33.03 9.00
N LEU A 321 20.75 33.20 9.03
CA LEU A 321 20.12 34.52 9.20
C LEU A 321 20.33 35.10 10.59
N LYS A 322 20.42 34.27 11.63
CA LYS A 322 20.76 34.74 13.01
C LYS A 322 22.18 35.25 13.10
N GLN A 323 23.12 34.64 12.40
CA GLN A 323 24.53 35.08 12.37
C GLN A 323 24.75 36.29 11.44
N ASN A 324 23.82 36.54 10.48
CA ASN A 324 23.89 37.60 9.49
C ASN A 324 22.65 38.48 9.57
N SER A 325 22.53 39.31 10.60
CA SER A 325 21.37 40.15 10.89
C SER A 325 21.02 41.17 9.77
N GLY A 326 22.00 41.54 8.97
CA GLY A 326 21.80 42.40 7.80
C GLY A 326 21.31 41.68 6.52
N ALA A 327 21.33 40.33 6.52
CA ALA A 327 20.87 39.55 5.38
C ALA A 327 19.34 39.42 5.37
N SER A 328 18.75 39.49 4.20
CA SER A 328 17.33 39.18 4.00
C SER A 328 17.20 38.05 2.96
N LEU A 329 16.07 37.34 3.01
CA LEU A 329 15.88 36.10 2.25
C LEU A 329 14.49 36.08 1.60
N ASN A 330 14.44 35.71 0.33
CA ASN A 330 13.20 35.37 -0.36
C ASN A 330 12.97 33.86 -0.29
N VAL A 331 11.83 33.46 0.28
CA VAL A 331 11.39 32.06 0.39
C VAL A 331 10.50 31.76 -0.82
N ALA A 332 11.04 31.08 -1.83
CA ALA A 332 10.35 30.80 -3.07
C ALA A 332 9.77 29.38 -3.09
N GLY A 333 8.44 29.27 -3.15
CA GLY A 333 7.74 27.98 -3.20
C GLY A 333 7.43 27.54 -4.63
N TYR A 334 7.53 26.23 -4.88
CA TYR A 334 7.24 25.61 -6.18
C TYR A 334 6.27 24.43 -6.03
N ALA A 335 5.54 24.15 -7.10
CA ALA A 335 4.70 22.97 -7.26
C ALA A 335 5.13 22.17 -8.50
N ASP A 336 4.77 20.90 -8.55
CA ASP A 336 4.88 20.13 -9.79
C ASP A 336 3.75 20.48 -10.77
N GLN A 337 3.76 19.84 -11.94
CA GLN A 337 2.79 20.12 -13.00
C GLN A 337 1.41 19.47 -12.79
N GLU A 338 1.22 18.67 -11.73
CA GLU A 338 -0.08 18.04 -11.45
C GLU A 338 -1.07 19.02 -10.87
N GLY A 339 -2.26 19.10 -11.49
CA GLY A 339 -3.31 20.03 -11.09
C GLY A 339 -3.41 21.29 -11.95
N SER A 340 -4.35 22.18 -11.60
CA SER A 340 -4.55 23.42 -12.35
C SER A 340 -3.49 24.49 -11.99
N VAL A 341 -3.18 25.38 -12.94
CA VAL A 341 -2.25 26.50 -12.73
C VAL A 341 -2.66 27.34 -11.52
N LYS A 342 -3.95 27.63 -11.37
CA LYS A 342 -4.49 28.43 -10.25
C LYS A 342 -4.31 27.71 -8.91
N PHE A 343 -4.49 26.39 -8.89
CA PHE A 343 -4.26 25.58 -7.68
C PHE A 343 -2.77 25.57 -7.31
N ASN A 344 -1.88 25.33 -8.28
CA ASN A 344 -0.43 25.25 -8.06
C ASN A 344 0.16 26.61 -7.64
N GLN A 345 -0.39 27.71 -8.15
CA GLN A 345 -0.02 29.04 -7.70
C GLN A 345 -0.34 29.26 -6.21
N LYS A 346 -1.53 28.84 -5.76
CA LYS A 346 -1.92 28.92 -4.35
C LYS A 346 -1.12 27.93 -3.47
N LEU A 347 -0.85 26.74 -3.97
CA LEU A 347 -0.10 25.72 -3.23
C LEU A 347 1.34 26.15 -3.00
N SER A 348 2.00 26.66 -4.02
CA SER A 348 3.38 27.16 -3.93
C SER A 348 3.51 28.30 -2.94
N ALA A 349 2.56 29.24 -2.96
CA ALA A 349 2.51 30.34 -1.97
C ALA A 349 2.31 29.82 -0.53
N ARG A 350 1.41 28.86 -0.33
CA ARG A 350 1.21 28.24 0.99
C ARG A 350 2.47 27.51 1.50
N ARG A 351 3.24 26.87 0.61
CA ARG A 351 4.52 26.24 0.93
C ARG A 351 5.55 27.26 1.42
N ALA A 352 5.70 28.36 0.68
CA ALA A 352 6.59 29.44 1.07
C ALA A 352 6.22 30.04 2.43
N GLU A 353 4.94 30.27 2.67
CA GLU A 353 4.45 30.81 3.93
C GLU A 353 4.64 29.85 5.11
N ALA A 354 4.44 28.54 4.89
CA ALA A 354 4.71 27.53 5.90
C ALA A 354 6.19 27.53 6.35
N ILE A 355 7.12 27.67 5.40
CA ILE A 355 8.55 27.75 5.73
C ILE A 355 8.91 29.07 6.41
N LYS A 356 8.35 30.20 5.98
CA LYS A 356 8.52 31.47 6.69
C LYS A 356 8.09 31.36 8.14
N LYS A 357 6.92 30.75 8.41
CA LYS A 357 6.44 30.52 9.77
C LYS A 357 7.40 29.62 10.58
N LEU A 358 7.97 28.59 9.98
CA LEU A 358 8.96 27.75 10.63
C LEU A 358 10.26 28.51 10.95
N LEU A 359 10.73 29.38 10.07
CA LEU A 359 11.91 30.23 10.30
C LEU A 359 11.66 31.22 11.42
N THR A 360 10.49 31.89 11.44
CA THR A 360 10.14 32.83 12.54
C THR A 360 10.01 32.11 13.89
N ASN A 361 9.45 30.90 13.91
CA ASN A 361 9.38 30.07 15.13
C ASN A 361 10.78 29.68 15.64
N ARG A 362 11.80 29.68 14.78
CA ARG A 362 13.21 29.46 15.12
C ARG A 362 13.95 30.73 15.48
N GLY A 363 13.24 31.87 15.62
CA GLY A 363 13.79 33.14 16.06
C GLY A 363 14.41 34.00 14.96
N VAL A 364 14.09 33.75 13.68
CA VAL A 364 14.45 34.64 12.58
C VAL A 364 13.44 35.81 12.53
N SER A 365 13.94 37.04 12.36
CA SER A 365 13.07 38.21 12.26
C SER A 365 12.20 38.14 11.01
N ALA A 366 10.90 38.43 11.15
CA ALA A 366 9.97 38.46 10.04
C ALA A 366 10.33 39.51 8.95
N SER A 367 11.06 40.56 9.36
CA SER A 367 11.57 41.62 8.44
C SER A 367 12.69 41.12 7.51
N GLN A 368 13.40 40.05 7.88
CA GLN A 368 14.40 39.42 7.05
C GLN A 368 13.78 38.47 5.98
N LEU A 369 12.48 38.19 6.03
CA LEU A 369 11.83 37.14 5.25
C LEU A 369 10.75 37.70 4.32
N SER A 370 10.91 37.49 3.02
CA SER A 370 9.83 37.63 2.02
C SER A 370 9.40 36.26 1.50
N THR A 371 8.17 36.13 1.03
CA THR A 371 7.64 34.87 0.48
C THR A 371 7.14 35.10 -0.94
N GLU A 372 7.35 34.11 -1.81
CA GLU A 372 6.86 34.13 -3.17
C GLU A 372 6.40 32.72 -3.60
N GLY A 373 5.19 32.62 -4.15
CA GLY A 373 4.73 31.40 -4.81
C GLY A 373 5.05 31.47 -6.31
N LYS A 374 5.94 30.63 -6.79
CA LYS A 374 6.35 30.58 -8.21
C LYS A 374 5.42 29.70 -9.08
N GLY A 375 4.44 29.03 -8.47
CA GLY A 375 3.55 28.12 -9.20
C GLY A 375 4.26 26.85 -9.63
N VAL A 376 3.99 26.40 -10.86
CA VAL A 376 4.61 25.20 -11.43
C VAL A 376 6.08 25.45 -11.76
N ASP A 377 6.93 24.53 -11.31
CA ASP A 377 8.35 24.55 -11.70
C ASP A 377 8.53 24.18 -13.17
N LYS A 378 8.87 25.16 -13.99
CA LYS A 378 9.05 25.02 -15.44
C LYS A 378 10.27 24.16 -15.82
N THR A 379 11.22 23.97 -14.90
CA THR A 379 12.42 23.17 -15.15
C THR A 379 12.16 21.68 -15.00
N SER A 380 11.03 21.30 -14.41
CA SER A 380 10.63 19.91 -14.12
C SER A 380 9.73 19.28 -15.18
N ASN A 381 9.84 19.65 -16.45
CA ASN A 381 8.99 19.17 -17.54
C ASN A 381 9.26 17.70 -17.92
N VAL A 382 9.32 16.79 -16.94
CA VAL A 382 9.62 15.37 -17.14
C VAL A 382 8.54 14.49 -16.53
N LYS A 383 8.11 13.47 -17.30
CA LYS A 383 7.10 12.48 -16.91
C LYS A 383 7.51 11.59 -15.72
N SER A 384 8.74 11.70 -15.22
CA SER A 384 9.24 10.88 -14.10
C SER A 384 8.68 11.32 -12.74
N ALA A 385 8.21 10.37 -11.96
CA ALA A 385 7.71 10.60 -10.60
C ALA A 385 8.80 11.21 -9.67
N ASN A 386 10.06 10.80 -9.84
CA ASN A 386 11.18 11.30 -9.04
C ASN A 386 11.48 12.78 -9.35
N VAL A 387 11.40 13.17 -10.62
CA VAL A 387 11.61 14.59 -11.02
C VAL A 387 10.46 15.46 -10.52
N ARG A 388 9.22 14.97 -10.54
CA ARG A 388 8.09 15.68 -9.93
C ARG A 388 8.26 15.86 -8.41
N GLN A 389 8.88 14.87 -7.72
CA GLN A 389 9.21 15.01 -6.30
C GLN A 389 10.16 16.19 -6.06
N LEU A 390 11.19 16.35 -6.88
CA LEU A 390 12.15 17.46 -6.79
C LEU A 390 11.52 18.83 -7.10
N ALA A 391 10.46 18.88 -7.89
CA ALA A 391 9.71 20.11 -8.19
C ALA A 391 8.86 20.61 -6.99
N ARG A 392 8.48 19.71 -6.09
CA ARG A 392 7.70 20.04 -4.88
C ARG A 392 8.61 20.54 -3.77
N ARG A 393 9.11 21.77 -3.92
CA ARG A 393 10.11 22.32 -2.99
C ARG A 393 9.87 23.79 -2.65
N VAL A 394 10.61 24.21 -1.65
CA VAL A 394 10.90 25.63 -1.35
C VAL A 394 12.40 25.81 -1.47
N THR A 395 12.81 26.85 -2.20
CA THR A 395 14.18 27.33 -2.31
C THR A 395 14.36 28.64 -1.57
N PHE A 396 15.58 29.05 -1.39
CA PHE A 396 15.96 30.26 -0.68
C PHE A 396 16.86 31.14 -1.56
N GLU A 397 16.56 32.43 -1.64
CA GLU A 397 17.33 33.42 -2.39
C GLU A 397 17.76 34.52 -1.43
N VAL A 398 19.07 34.69 -1.23
CA VAL A 398 19.64 35.74 -0.37
C VAL A 398 19.57 37.06 -1.14
N LYS A 399 19.11 38.11 -0.45
CA LYS A 399 19.04 39.49 -0.98
C LYS A 399 20.15 40.33 -0.39
#